data_7ebb3ddf13c1877f47d879e7dfafaea7
#
_entry.id   7ebb3ddf13c1877f47d879e7dfafaea7
#
_cell.length_a   1.000
_cell.length_b   1.000
_cell.length_c   1.000
_cell.angle_alpha   90.00
_cell.angle_beta   90.00
_cell.angle_gamma   90.00
#
_symmetry.space_group_name_H-M   'P 1'
#
loop_
_entity.id
_entity.type
_entity.pdbx_description
1 polymer ?
#
loop_
_entity_poly.entity_id
_entity_poly.type
_entity_poly.pdbx_seq_one_letter_code
_entity_poly.pdbx_strand_id
1 'polypeptide(L)'
;MIDYFIFQKINSLAGKSVCIDSLGIFFAEYLGYFLVAILFLFLLKNSKKYRPMAVKGLISAFFARFGITELIRFLWDRSRPFVENNVNLLLNHPATSSFPSGHAAFYFGLSIIVYFYNKKAGIFFLIASFLISISRVFVGIHWPSDVLAGAVIGIFSGWLVMKIASLLLGAQRRR
;
A
#
# COMPACT_ATOMS: atom_id res chain seq x y z
N MET A 1 7.90 5.78 21.79
CA MET A 1 6.84 6.58 22.45
C MET A 1 5.84 7.18 21.47
N ILE A 2 6.22 7.96 20.45
CA ILE A 2 5.29 8.63 19.50
C ILE A 2 4.45 7.62 18.70
N ASP A 3 5.05 6.58 18.17
CA ASP A 3 4.38 5.57 17.34
C ASP A 3 3.26 4.85 18.12
N TYR A 4 3.53 4.45 19.35
CA TYR A 4 2.56 3.84 20.25
C TYR A 4 1.42 4.80 20.61
N PHE A 5 1.73 6.07 20.87
CA PHE A 5 0.73 7.08 21.19
C PHE A 5 -0.24 7.30 20.01
N ILE A 6 0.28 7.45 18.78
CA ILE A 6 -0.55 7.60 17.58
C ILE A 6 -1.38 6.32 17.35
N PHE A 7 -0.75 5.15 17.49
CA PHE A 7 -1.44 3.87 17.40
C PHE A 7 -2.63 3.80 18.37
N GLN A 8 -2.41 4.07 19.65
CA GLN A 8 -3.48 4.04 20.65
C GLN A 8 -4.63 5.00 20.32
N LYS A 9 -4.32 6.22 19.86
CA LYS A 9 -5.34 7.20 19.45
C LYS A 9 -6.25 6.66 18.35
N ILE A 10 -5.69 5.96 17.37
CA ILE A 10 -6.43 5.41 16.24
C ILE A 10 -7.14 4.12 16.65
N ASN A 11 -6.43 3.15 17.26
CA ASN A 11 -6.98 1.85 17.62
C ASN A 11 -8.00 1.92 18.76
N SER A 12 -7.94 2.93 19.64
CA SER A 12 -8.96 3.14 20.67
C SER A 12 -10.36 3.46 20.13
N LEU A 13 -10.48 3.79 18.84
CA LEU A 13 -11.78 3.97 18.17
C LEU A 13 -12.38 2.64 17.70
N ALA A 14 -11.58 1.59 17.58
CA ALA A 14 -12.03 0.25 17.23
C ALA A 14 -12.77 -0.42 18.40
N GLY A 15 -13.77 -1.23 18.09
CA GLY A 15 -14.60 -1.92 19.09
C GLY A 15 -15.69 -1.04 19.72
N LYS A 16 -15.85 0.22 19.27
CA LYS A 16 -16.87 1.15 19.84
C LYS A 16 -18.18 1.18 19.05
N SER A 17 -18.14 0.86 17.76
CA SER A 17 -19.31 0.95 16.89
C SER A 17 -19.19 -0.07 15.77
N VAL A 18 -20.18 -0.93 15.63
CA VAL A 18 -20.23 -1.94 14.57
C VAL A 18 -20.11 -1.32 13.18
N CYS A 19 -20.68 -0.13 12.96
CA CYS A 19 -20.60 0.56 11.68
C CYS A 19 -19.16 1.01 11.37
N ILE A 20 -18.47 1.62 12.35
CA ILE A 20 -17.08 2.09 12.19
C ILE A 20 -16.14 0.90 12.02
N ASP A 21 -16.35 -0.16 12.79
CA ASP A 21 -15.54 -1.39 12.71
C ASP A 21 -15.69 -2.06 11.34
N SER A 22 -16.94 -2.18 10.84
CA SER A 22 -17.21 -2.74 9.51
C SER A 22 -16.56 -1.91 8.38
N LEU A 23 -16.57 -0.58 8.47
CA LEU A 23 -15.89 0.30 7.52
C LEU A 23 -14.37 0.15 7.62
N GLY A 24 -13.82 0.08 8.83
CA GLY A 24 -12.39 -0.15 9.05
C GLY A 24 -11.93 -1.48 8.47
N ILE A 25 -12.68 -2.56 8.70
CA ILE A 25 -12.42 -3.88 8.13
C ILE A 25 -12.54 -3.83 6.60
N PHE A 26 -13.60 -3.21 6.07
CA PHE A 26 -13.79 -3.06 4.62
C PHE A 26 -12.60 -2.37 3.96
N PHE A 27 -12.14 -1.26 4.49
CA PHE A 27 -10.98 -0.55 3.95
C PHE A 27 -9.68 -1.34 4.13
N ALA A 28 -9.50 -2.02 5.25
CA ALA A 28 -8.29 -2.80 5.51
C ALA A 28 -8.16 -4.03 4.61
N GLU A 29 -9.24 -4.70 4.26
CA GLU A 29 -9.25 -5.99 3.57
C GLU A 29 -9.75 -5.92 2.13
N TYR A 30 -10.87 -5.24 1.90
CA TYR A 30 -11.61 -5.36 0.64
C TYR A 30 -11.34 -4.23 -0.36
N LEU A 31 -11.13 -2.98 0.10
CA LEU A 31 -10.93 -1.84 -0.80
C LEU A 31 -9.78 -2.06 -1.78
N GLY A 32 -8.73 -2.76 -1.37
CA GLY A 32 -7.60 -3.08 -2.22
C GLY A 32 -7.96 -3.92 -3.44
N TYR A 33 -8.87 -4.87 -3.30
CA TYR A 33 -9.34 -5.69 -4.43
C TYR A 33 -10.05 -4.85 -5.49
N PHE A 34 -10.80 -3.82 -5.09
CA PHE A 34 -11.43 -2.89 -6.04
C PHE A 34 -10.39 -2.10 -6.83
N LEU A 35 -9.32 -1.63 -6.19
CA LEU A 35 -8.24 -0.93 -6.91
C LEU A 35 -7.56 -1.84 -7.93
N VAL A 36 -7.28 -3.09 -7.56
CA VAL A 36 -6.69 -4.08 -8.47
C VAL A 36 -7.66 -4.42 -9.61
N ALA A 37 -8.96 -4.57 -9.32
CA ALA A 37 -9.97 -4.83 -10.33
C ALA A 37 -10.07 -3.67 -11.34
N ILE A 38 -10.09 -2.41 -10.88
CA ILE A 38 -10.06 -1.23 -11.75
C ILE A 38 -8.80 -1.23 -12.62
N LEU A 39 -7.63 -1.54 -12.02
CA LEU A 39 -6.39 -1.64 -12.80
C LEU A 39 -6.45 -2.73 -13.85
N PHE A 40 -7.06 -3.87 -13.53
CA PHE A 40 -7.25 -4.98 -14.47
C PHE A 40 -8.16 -4.58 -15.64
N LEU A 41 -9.23 -3.82 -15.38
CA LEU A 41 -10.07 -3.25 -16.45
C LEU A 41 -9.26 -2.33 -17.38
N PHE A 42 -8.33 -1.54 -16.84
CA PHE A 42 -7.42 -0.75 -17.68
C PHE A 42 -6.43 -1.61 -18.48
N LEU A 43 -6.03 -2.76 -17.96
CA LEU A 43 -5.18 -3.71 -18.67
C LEU A 43 -5.92 -4.35 -19.87
N LEU A 44 -7.19 -4.70 -19.68
CA LEU A 44 -8.06 -5.27 -20.74
C LEU A 44 -8.39 -4.24 -21.81
N LYS A 45 -8.48 -2.96 -21.46
CA LYS A 45 -8.72 -1.90 -22.43
C LYS A 45 -7.53 -1.81 -23.39
N ASN A 46 -7.75 -2.14 -24.67
CA ASN A 46 -6.71 -2.08 -25.70
C ASN A 46 -6.35 -0.63 -26.04
N SER A 47 -5.57 0.00 -25.18
CA SER A 47 -5.17 1.40 -25.27
C SER A 47 -3.67 1.54 -25.10
N LYS A 48 -3.03 2.26 -26.03
CA LYS A 48 -1.60 2.60 -25.97
C LYS A 48 -1.20 3.34 -24.67
N LYS A 49 -2.15 3.96 -23.98
CA LYS A 49 -1.95 4.70 -22.73
C LYS A 49 -2.17 3.82 -21.49
N TYR A 50 -3.31 3.12 -21.41
CA TYR A 50 -3.74 2.47 -20.17
C TYR A 50 -3.06 1.11 -19.94
N ARG A 51 -2.78 0.36 -20.99
CA ARG A 51 -2.09 -0.93 -20.88
C ARG A 51 -0.67 -0.80 -20.31
N PRO A 52 0.22 0.09 -20.82
CA PRO A 52 1.53 0.33 -20.20
C PRO A 52 1.43 0.86 -18.76
N MET A 53 0.43 1.68 -18.46
CA MET A 53 0.16 2.17 -17.11
C MET A 53 -0.11 1.00 -16.15
N ALA A 54 -1.04 0.10 -16.51
CA ALA A 54 -1.40 -1.04 -15.67
C ALA A 54 -0.22 -2.00 -15.46
N VAL A 55 0.53 -2.32 -16.52
CA VAL A 55 1.73 -3.19 -16.41
C VAL A 55 2.78 -2.57 -15.49
N LYS A 56 3.13 -1.29 -15.68
CA LYS A 56 4.11 -0.61 -14.82
C LYS A 56 3.61 -0.48 -13.38
N GLY A 57 2.29 -0.25 -13.20
CA GLY A 57 1.66 -0.22 -11.88
C GLY A 57 1.83 -1.54 -11.13
N LEU A 58 1.57 -2.66 -11.79
CA LEU A 58 1.80 -3.99 -11.23
C LEU A 58 3.27 -4.24 -10.93
N ILE A 59 4.19 -3.95 -11.88
CA ILE A 59 5.64 -4.10 -11.66
C ILE A 59 6.06 -3.31 -10.42
N SER A 60 5.65 -2.05 -10.30
CA SER A 60 5.96 -1.21 -9.14
C SER A 60 5.43 -1.80 -7.83
N ALA A 61 4.15 -2.20 -7.81
CA ALA A 61 3.50 -2.75 -6.64
C ALA A 61 4.15 -4.07 -6.17
N PHE A 62 4.43 -4.98 -7.11
CA PHE A 62 5.08 -6.25 -6.80
C PHE A 62 6.53 -6.05 -6.36
N PHE A 63 7.28 -5.16 -7.00
CA PHE A 63 8.65 -4.83 -6.59
C PHE A 63 8.70 -4.22 -5.18
N ALA A 64 7.80 -3.27 -4.89
CA ALA A 64 7.70 -2.68 -3.56
C ALA A 64 7.36 -3.73 -2.49
N ARG A 65 6.35 -4.58 -2.76
CA ARG A 65 5.82 -5.55 -1.80
C ARG A 65 6.72 -6.76 -1.60
N PHE A 66 7.15 -7.40 -2.69
CA PHE A 66 7.86 -8.69 -2.64
C PHE A 66 9.37 -8.55 -2.82
N GLY A 67 9.85 -7.43 -3.39
CA GLY A 67 11.27 -7.11 -3.43
C GLY A 67 11.72 -6.40 -2.17
N ILE A 68 11.42 -5.10 -2.06
CA ILE A 68 11.97 -4.24 -0.99
C ILE A 68 11.40 -4.60 0.39
N THR A 69 10.06 -4.75 0.51
CA THR A 69 9.42 -5.02 1.80
C THR A 69 9.89 -6.35 2.40
N GLU A 70 9.95 -7.44 1.62
CA GLU A 70 10.39 -8.73 2.14
C GLU A 70 11.89 -8.74 2.47
N LEU A 71 12.71 -8.04 1.70
CA LEU A 71 14.12 -7.88 2.03
C LEU A 71 14.30 -7.18 3.39
N ILE A 72 13.56 -6.09 3.63
CA ILE A 72 13.63 -5.37 4.91
C ILE A 72 13.14 -6.25 6.05
N ARG A 73 12.05 -7.00 5.89
CA ARG A 73 11.52 -7.92 6.90
C ARG A 73 12.47 -9.07 7.24
N PHE A 74 13.21 -9.53 6.25
CA PHE A 74 14.26 -10.54 6.47
C PHE A 74 15.42 -9.99 7.32
N LEU A 75 15.76 -8.71 7.13
CA LEU A 75 16.87 -8.05 7.85
C LEU A 75 16.44 -7.49 9.21
N TRP A 76 15.18 -7.17 9.38
CA TRP A 76 14.64 -6.54 10.59
C TRP A 76 13.25 -7.06 10.90
N ASP A 77 13.19 -7.96 11.88
CA ASP A 77 11.93 -8.48 12.40
C ASP A 77 11.40 -7.56 13.52
N ARG A 78 10.23 -6.97 13.25
CA ARG A 78 9.52 -6.11 14.20
C ARG A 78 8.20 -6.75 14.60
N SER A 79 7.96 -6.88 15.91
CA SER A 79 6.70 -7.38 16.44
C SER A 79 5.50 -6.50 16.06
N ARG A 80 4.36 -7.13 15.80
CA ARG A 80 3.09 -6.42 15.56
C ARG A 80 2.50 -5.87 16.85
N PRO A 81 1.64 -4.81 16.78
CA PRO A 81 1.01 -4.22 17.96
C PRO A 81 0.34 -5.24 18.87
N PHE A 82 -0.40 -6.19 18.30
CA PHE A 82 -1.20 -7.18 19.04
C PHE A 82 -0.37 -8.30 19.70
N VAL A 83 0.92 -8.42 19.40
CA VAL A 83 1.79 -9.45 19.99
C VAL A 83 2.24 -9.05 21.39
N GLU A 84 2.55 -7.77 21.59
CA GLU A 84 3.15 -7.27 22.83
C GLU A 84 2.21 -6.35 23.64
N ASN A 85 1.07 -5.97 23.06
CA ASN A 85 0.18 -4.99 23.67
C ASN A 85 -1.27 -5.47 23.67
N ASN A 86 -2.03 -5.01 24.66
CA ASN A 86 -3.48 -5.18 24.65
C ASN A 86 -4.10 -4.18 23.67
N VAL A 87 -4.64 -4.68 22.55
CA VAL A 87 -5.15 -3.87 21.44
C VAL A 87 -6.58 -4.32 21.07
N ASN A 88 -7.35 -3.42 20.49
CA ASN A 88 -8.62 -3.76 19.87
C ASN A 88 -8.33 -4.40 18.49
N LEU A 89 -8.15 -5.71 18.49
CA LEU A 89 -7.86 -6.47 17.26
C LEU A 89 -9.16 -6.83 16.55
N LEU A 90 -9.41 -6.23 15.39
CA LEU A 90 -10.61 -6.49 14.60
C LEU A 90 -10.40 -7.52 13.47
N LEU A 91 -9.13 -7.82 13.13
CA LEU A 91 -8.77 -8.79 12.09
C LEU A 91 -7.78 -9.80 12.61
N ASN A 92 -8.06 -11.09 12.39
CA ASN A 92 -7.11 -12.14 12.70
C ASN A 92 -5.93 -12.07 11.72
N HIS A 93 -4.70 -11.99 12.24
CA HIS A 93 -3.49 -11.86 11.42
C HIS A 93 -2.34 -12.68 12.04
N PRO A 94 -1.55 -13.42 11.24
CA PRO A 94 -0.39 -14.14 11.77
C PRO A 94 0.64 -13.17 12.36
N ALA A 95 1.33 -13.62 13.42
CA ALA A 95 2.37 -12.86 14.13
C ALA A 95 3.71 -12.84 13.34
N THR A 96 3.66 -12.44 12.08
CA THR A 96 4.83 -12.21 11.23
C THR A 96 5.35 -10.79 11.36
N SER A 97 6.54 -10.48 10.86
CA SER A 97 7.12 -9.12 10.90
C SER A 97 6.12 -8.03 10.46
N SER A 98 6.03 -6.95 11.25
CA SER A 98 5.13 -5.83 10.97
C SER A 98 5.73 -4.80 10.02
N PHE A 99 7.05 -4.58 10.07
CA PHE A 99 7.73 -3.49 9.37
C PHE A 99 8.46 -3.95 8.10
N PRO A 100 8.30 -3.23 7.01
CA PRO A 100 7.29 -2.21 6.74
C PRO A 100 5.94 -2.82 6.32
N SER A 101 4.87 -2.01 6.24
CA SER A 101 3.56 -2.48 5.82
C SER A 101 3.54 -2.83 4.33
N GLY A 102 3.34 -4.12 4.03
CA GLY A 102 3.27 -4.61 2.65
C GLY A 102 2.07 -4.10 1.86
N HIS A 103 0.92 -3.89 2.53
CA HIS A 103 -0.26 -3.28 1.89
C HIS A 103 0.02 -1.83 1.48
N ALA A 104 0.61 -1.03 2.38
CA ALA A 104 1.00 0.34 2.05
C ALA A 104 2.00 0.36 0.88
N ALA A 105 3.07 -0.45 0.92
CA ALA A 105 4.05 -0.52 -0.16
C ALA A 105 3.41 -0.87 -1.51
N PHE A 106 2.53 -1.88 -1.53
CA PHE A 106 1.84 -2.32 -2.75
C PHE A 106 0.95 -1.22 -3.33
N TYR A 107 0.01 -0.70 -2.52
CA TYR A 107 -1.01 0.21 -3.04
C TYR A 107 -0.46 1.60 -3.36
N PHE A 108 0.50 2.12 -2.60
CA PHE A 108 1.17 3.38 -2.96
C PHE A 108 2.05 3.22 -4.20
N GLY A 109 2.74 2.07 -4.37
CA GLY A 109 3.52 1.78 -5.57
C GLY A 109 2.68 1.72 -6.84
N LEU A 110 1.49 1.13 -6.75
CA LEU A 110 0.50 1.11 -7.83
C LEU A 110 -0.03 2.52 -8.11
N SER A 111 -0.44 3.24 -7.08
CA SER A 111 -1.13 4.52 -7.18
C SER A 111 -0.26 5.62 -7.79
N ILE A 112 1.03 5.65 -7.48
CA ILE A 112 1.94 6.66 -8.03
C ILE A 112 2.14 6.48 -9.54
N ILE A 113 2.12 5.25 -10.04
CA ILE A 113 2.14 5.01 -11.49
C ILE A 113 0.86 5.53 -12.15
N VAL A 114 -0.32 5.25 -11.57
CA VAL A 114 -1.58 5.78 -12.09
C VAL A 114 -1.55 7.31 -12.11
N TYR A 115 -1.01 7.95 -11.07
CA TYR A 115 -0.86 9.40 -10.98
C TYR A 115 0.00 9.98 -12.10
N PHE A 116 1.11 9.36 -12.47
CA PHE A 116 1.96 9.80 -13.58
C PHE A 116 1.24 9.77 -14.94
N TYR A 117 0.29 8.86 -15.13
CA TYR A 117 -0.48 8.74 -16.37
C TYR A 117 -1.77 9.57 -16.36
N ASN A 118 -2.41 9.70 -15.22
CA ASN A 118 -3.66 10.45 -15.02
C ASN A 118 -3.75 10.98 -13.59
N LYS A 119 -3.55 12.28 -13.42
CA LYS A 119 -3.53 12.92 -12.09
C LYS A 119 -4.83 12.69 -11.31
N LYS A 120 -6.01 12.84 -11.96
CA LYS A 120 -7.31 12.68 -11.27
C LYS A 120 -7.51 11.25 -10.77
N ALA A 121 -7.29 10.27 -11.62
CA ALA A 121 -7.37 8.87 -11.23
C ALA A 121 -6.30 8.53 -10.18
N GLY A 122 -5.08 9.04 -10.33
CA GLY A 122 -3.99 8.81 -9.38
C GLY A 122 -4.27 9.39 -7.99
N ILE A 123 -4.88 10.58 -7.90
CA ILE A 123 -5.31 11.13 -6.61
C ILE A 123 -6.35 10.22 -5.96
N PHE A 124 -7.34 9.74 -6.71
CA PHE A 124 -8.32 8.78 -6.18
C PHE A 124 -7.63 7.50 -5.65
N PHE A 125 -6.69 6.93 -6.40
CA PHE A 125 -5.92 5.77 -5.99
C PHE A 125 -5.06 6.04 -4.75
N LEU A 126 -4.42 7.22 -4.65
CA LEU A 126 -3.62 7.63 -3.48
C LEU A 126 -4.49 7.79 -2.23
N ILE A 127 -5.68 8.39 -2.34
CA ILE A 127 -6.64 8.49 -1.23
C ILE A 127 -7.07 7.09 -0.78
N ALA A 128 -7.44 6.22 -1.72
CA ALA A 128 -7.81 4.85 -1.39
C ALA A 128 -6.65 4.07 -0.74
N SER A 129 -5.41 4.25 -1.21
CA SER A 129 -4.22 3.65 -0.59
C SER A 129 -3.98 4.17 0.83
N PHE A 130 -4.23 5.46 1.07
CA PHE A 130 -4.20 6.03 2.41
C PHE A 130 -5.26 5.42 3.32
N LEU A 131 -6.51 5.28 2.85
CA LEU A 131 -7.59 4.65 3.61
C LEU A 131 -7.28 3.18 3.93
N ILE A 132 -6.80 2.40 2.95
CA ILE A 132 -6.33 1.04 3.17
C ILE A 132 -5.28 1.02 4.29
N SER A 133 -4.29 1.91 4.19
CA SER A 133 -3.13 1.91 5.06
C SER A 133 -3.47 2.32 6.49
N ILE A 134 -4.24 3.40 6.68
CA ILE A 134 -4.63 3.85 8.03
C ILE A 134 -5.57 2.84 8.71
N SER A 135 -6.39 2.15 7.92
CA SER A 135 -7.26 1.09 8.46
C SER A 135 -6.49 -0.11 8.98
N ARG A 136 -5.25 -0.39 8.48
CA ARG A 136 -4.37 -1.43 9.07
C ARG A 136 -3.92 -1.06 10.48
N VAL A 137 -3.78 0.23 10.78
CA VAL A 137 -3.51 0.73 12.13
C VAL A 137 -4.77 0.64 12.99
N PHE A 138 -5.91 1.07 12.44
CA PHE A 138 -7.21 1.04 13.12
C PHE A 138 -7.59 -0.37 13.58
N VAL A 139 -7.46 -1.38 12.72
CA VAL A 139 -7.78 -2.78 13.04
C VAL A 139 -6.73 -3.48 13.92
N GLY A 140 -5.64 -2.81 14.31
CA GLY A 140 -4.70 -3.28 15.33
C GLY A 140 -3.51 -4.11 14.82
N ILE A 141 -3.25 -4.19 13.51
CA ILE A 141 -2.25 -5.11 12.94
C ILE A 141 -0.95 -4.46 12.45
N HIS A 142 -0.88 -3.14 12.39
CA HIS A 142 0.33 -2.38 12.01
C HIS A 142 0.54 -1.14 12.87
N TRP A 143 1.80 -0.78 13.05
CA TRP A 143 2.18 0.50 13.63
C TRP A 143 2.04 1.63 12.60
N PRO A 144 1.79 2.90 13.02
CA PRO A 144 1.80 4.05 12.12
C PRO A 144 3.08 4.17 11.29
N SER A 145 4.24 3.94 11.90
CA SER A 145 5.53 3.97 11.19
C SER A 145 5.70 2.86 10.16
N ASP A 146 5.10 1.67 10.35
CA ASP A 146 5.11 0.60 9.34
C ASP A 146 4.41 1.05 8.06
N VAL A 147 3.26 1.72 8.24
CA VAL A 147 2.43 2.23 7.14
C VAL A 147 3.16 3.37 6.42
N LEU A 148 3.76 4.29 7.16
CA LEU A 148 4.51 5.40 6.58
C LEU A 148 5.71 4.90 5.76
N ALA A 149 6.49 3.98 6.33
CA ALA A 149 7.64 3.38 5.64
C ALA A 149 7.19 2.63 4.37
N GLY A 150 6.10 1.85 4.45
CA GLY A 150 5.52 1.18 3.31
C GLY A 150 5.09 2.15 2.20
N ALA A 151 4.45 3.27 2.56
CA ALA A 151 4.06 4.30 1.60
C ALA A 151 5.27 4.92 0.89
N VAL A 152 6.32 5.25 1.63
CA VAL A 152 7.58 5.78 1.06
C VAL A 152 8.21 4.77 0.10
N ILE A 153 8.29 3.49 0.50
CA ILE A 153 8.82 2.41 -0.37
C ILE A 153 8.00 2.29 -1.64
N GLY A 154 6.67 2.31 -1.54
CA GLY A 154 5.77 2.23 -2.70
C GLY A 154 5.99 3.40 -3.66
N ILE A 155 5.97 4.64 -3.17
CA ILE A 155 6.19 5.85 -3.97
C ILE A 155 7.56 5.81 -4.65
N PHE A 156 8.61 5.45 -3.92
CA PHE A 156 9.96 5.31 -4.46
C PHE A 156 10.03 4.25 -5.57
N SER A 157 9.41 3.09 -5.36
CA SER A 157 9.36 2.01 -6.36
C SER A 157 8.67 2.47 -7.65
N GLY A 158 7.57 3.19 -7.55
CA GLY A 158 6.88 3.73 -8.73
C GLY A 158 7.70 4.79 -9.47
N TRP A 159 8.34 5.69 -8.74
CA TRP A 159 9.26 6.65 -9.33
C TRP A 159 10.42 5.95 -10.07
N LEU A 160 11.02 4.94 -9.44
CA LEU A 160 12.12 4.16 -10.02
C LEU A 160 11.70 3.45 -11.31
N VAL A 161 10.53 2.78 -11.31
CA VAL A 161 9.98 2.11 -12.50
C VAL A 161 9.76 3.10 -13.64
N MET A 162 9.24 4.30 -13.35
CA MET A 162 9.05 5.32 -14.38
C MET A 162 10.38 5.84 -14.93
N LYS A 163 11.36 6.06 -14.08
CA LYS A 163 12.70 6.50 -14.48
C LYS A 163 13.40 5.46 -15.39
N ILE A 164 13.39 4.19 -14.99
CA ILE A 164 13.96 3.09 -15.79
C ILE A 164 13.24 3.01 -17.15
N ALA A 165 11.91 3.04 -17.16
CA ALA A 165 11.14 2.99 -18.41
C ALA A 165 11.49 4.15 -19.36
N SER A 166 11.71 5.36 -18.84
CA SER A 166 12.08 6.53 -19.65
C SER A 166 13.48 6.40 -20.26
N LEU A 167 14.43 5.84 -19.52
CA LEU A 167 15.81 5.60 -20.00
C LEU A 167 15.82 4.56 -21.13
N LEU A 168 15.09 3.47 -20.98
CA LEU A 168 14.98 2.42 -22.00
C LEU A 168 14.38 2.94 -23.33
N LEU A 169 13.31 3.74 -23.23
CA LEU A 169 12.67 4.34 -24.40
C LEU A 169 13.56 5.41 -25.05
N GLY A 170 14.32 6.17 -24.28
CA GLY A 170 15.29 7.15 -24.79
C GLY A 170 16.46 6.49 -25.53
N ALA A 171 16.92 5.34 -25.06
CA ALA A 171 17.98 4.56 -25.72
C ALA A 171 17.52 3.98 -27.08
N GLN A 172 16.25 3.53 -27.17
CA GLN A 172 15.67 3.03 -28.44
C GLN A 172 15.51 4.11 -29.52
N ARG A 173 15.26 5.37 -29.14
CA ARG A 173 15.13 6.49 -30.07
C ARG A 173 16.46 7.00 -30.64
N ARG A 174 17.58 6.60 -30.05
CA ARG A 174 18.96 7.00 -30.49
C ARG A 174 19.64 5.97 -31.39
N ARG A 175 19.02 4.82 -31.58
CA ARG A 175 19.44 3.79 -32.54
C ARG A 175 18.59 3.85 -33.81
#